data_aece13e8444f5dfef94130c5651b59bb
#
_entry.id   aece13e8444f5dfef94130c5651b59bb
#
_cell.length_a   1.000
_cell.length_b   1.000
_cell.length_c   1.000
_cell.angle_alpha   90.00
_cell.angle_beta   90.00
_cell.angle_gamma   90.00
#
_symmetry.space_group_name_H-M   'P 1'
#
loop_
_entity.id
_entity.type
_entity.pdbx_description
1 polymer ?
#
loop_
_entity_poly.entity_id
_entity_poly.type
_entity_poly.pdbx_seq_one_letter_code
_entity_poly.pdbx_strand_id
1 'polypeptide(L)'
;MLSIAAGLRIWAGMGHESELAKVKARIRALAARTVERGCSEAEAMAAAAKVGELLEVYGLSMSEVELREEACIQRVIVFDDPRRQAMGWLFPALLRFTECRGWTVGRADYVIFGLEPDVQMAEYLMHVVATALAWEETQYRASADYAARVAPGGRKPASAKAQAALRSFRIGFADRVAARLEELGSHRRATEQAAQAEAARQ
;
A
#
# COMPACT_ATOMS: atom_id res chain seq x y z
N MET A 1 23.20 -26.55 -0.61
CA MET A 1 23.40 -26.15 0.79
C MET A 1 23.59 -24.63 0.91
N LEU A 2 22.60 -23.81 0.56
CA LEU A 2 22.71 -22.32 0.56
C LEU A 2 21.39 -21.64 0.95
N SER A 3 20.67 -22.18 1.94
CA SER A 3 19.37 -21.59 2.33
C SER A 3 19.14 -21.39 3.83
N ILE A 4 20.09 -21.67 4.69
CA ILE A 4 19.90 -21.53 6.14
C ILE A 4 20.45 -20.21 6.69
N ALA A 5 21.43 -19.59 6.01
CA ALA A 5 22.06 -18.35 6.47
C ALA A 5 21.23 -17.08 6.25
N ALA A 6 20.30 -17.07 5.29
CA ALA A 6 19.41 -15.92 5.04
C ALA A 6 18.28 -15.82 6.08
N GLY A 7 17.78 -16.93 6.57
CA GLY A 7 16.72 -16.96 7.60
C GLY A 7 17.15 -16.44 8.98
N LEU A 8 18.43 -16.61 9.35
CA LEU A 8 18.93 -16.19 10.66
C LEU A 8 19.12 -14.67 10.78
N ARG A 9 19.36 -13.95 9.67
CA ARG A 9 19.50 -12.48 9.70
C ARG A 9 18.16 -11.75 9.84
N ILE A 10 17.09 -12.32 9.33
CA ILE A 10 15.74 -11.77 9.46
C ILE A 10 15.24 -11.90 10.90
N TRP A 11 15.59 -12.98 11.58
CA TRP A 11 15.19 -13.25 12.97
C TRP A 11 15.88 -12.34 13.99
N ALA A 12 17.13 -11.97 13.77
CA ALA A 12 17.88 -11.07 14.65
C ALA A 12 17.35 -9.60 14.58
N GLY A 13 16.83 -9.16 13.41
CA GLY A 13 16.23 -7.84 13.25
C GLY A 13 14.89 -7.70 13.96
N MET A 14 14.04 -8.72 13.93
CA MET A 14 12.71 -8.72 14.57
C MET A 14 12.75 -8.59 16.09
N GLY A 15 13.78 -9.10 16.75
CA GLY A 15 13.94 -8.97 18.21
C GLY A 15 14.29 -7.54 18.63
N HIS A 16 15.12 -6.86 17.86
CA HIS A 16 15.56 -5.50 18.19
C HIS A 16 14.47 -4.45 17.91
N GLU A 17 13.71 -4.60 16.83
CA GLU A 17 12.55 -3.75 16.54
C GLU A 17 11.46 -3.88 17.61
N SER A 18 11.18 -5.08 18.09
CA SER A 18 10.23 -5.33 19.19
C SER A 18 10.66 -4.69 20.51
N GLU A 19 11.95 -4.68 20.85
CA GLU A 19 12.46 -4.01 22.06
C GLU A 19 12.39 -2.49 21.94
N LEU A 20 12.75 -1.93 20.78
CA LEU A 20 12.65 -0.49 20.52
C LEU A 20 11.20 -0.01 20.60
N ALA A 21 10.25 -0.78 20.07
CA ALA A 21 8.82 -0.48 20.17
C ALA A 21 8.34 -0.43 21.62
N LYS A 22 8.77 -1.37 22.46
CA LYS A 22 8.46 -1.37 23.91
C LYS A 22 9.04 -0.14 24.62
N VAL A 23 10.27 0.25 24.27
CA VAL A 23 10.91 1.44 24.84
C VAL A 23 10.15 2.70 24.45
N LYS A 24 9.81 2.89 23.18
CA LYS A 24 9.00 4.02 22.69
C LYS A 24 7.62 4.08 23.39
N ALA A 25 6.94 2.94 23.54
CA ALA A 25 5.68 2.86 24.27
C ALA A 25 5.83 3.29 25.74
N ARG A 26 6.92 2.87 26.39
CA ARG A 26 7.23 3.24 27.79
C ARG A 26 7.51 4.75 27.91
N ILE A 27 8.27 5.33 26.99
CA ILE A 27 8.55 6.78 26.98
C ILE A 27 7.24 7.57 26.82
N ARG A 28 6.36 7.17 25.89
CA ARG A 28 5.03 7.80 25.72
C ARG A 28 4.17 7.72 26.99
N ALA A 29 4.15 6.57 27.64
CA ALA A 29 3.39 6.38 28.87
C ALA A 29 3.92 7.27 30.03
N LEU A 30 5.22 7.47 30.10
CA LEU A 30 5.86 8.37 31.07
C LEU A 30 5.62 9.84 30.72
N ALA A 31 5.78 10.24 29.48
CA ALA A 31 5.53 11.60 29.00
C ALA A 31 4.06 12.04 29.19
N ALA A 32 3.12 11.07 29.21
CA ALA A 32 1.72 11.33 29.48
C ALA A 32 1.41 11.66 30.97
N ARG A 33 2.36 11.45 31.90
CA ARG A 33 2.21 11.77 33.32
C ARG A 33 2.49 13.24 33.56
N THR A 34 1.45 14.05 33.53
CA THR A 34 1.53 15.50 33.75
C THR A 34 0.63 15.90 34.91
N VAL A 35 0.89 17.08 35.49
CA VAL A 35 0.05 17.63 36.54
C VAL A 35 -1.38 17.86 36.06
N GLU A 36 -1.57 18.28 34.80
CA GLU A 36 -2.88 18.46 34.17
C GLU A 36 -3.70 17.16 34.09
N ARG A 37 -3.03 16.01 34.11
CA ARG A 37 -3.67 14.68 34.11
C ARG A 37 -3.76 14.05 35.51
N GLY A 38 -3.62 14.88 36.54
CA GLY A 38 -3.86 14.48 37.92
C GLY A 38 -2.64 13.84 38.65
N CYS A 39 -1.43 13.93 38.09
CA CYS A 39 -0.22 13.55 38.81
C CYS A 39 0.25 14.69 39.74
N SER A 40 0.90 14.35 40.84
CA SER A 40 1.59 15.34 41.66
C SER A 40 2.79 15.93 40.89
N GLU A 41 3.21 17.13 41.28
CA GLU A 41 4.37 17.79 40.67
C GLU A 41 5.65 16.93 40.76
N ALA A 42 5.85 16.28 41.91
CA ALA A 42 6.99 15.40 42.13
C ALA A 42 6.96 14.16 41.19
N GLU A 43 5.79 13.58 40.98
CA GLU A 43 5.61 12.45 40.03
C GLU A 43 5.81 12.87 38.58
N ALA A 44 5.31 14.04 38.18
CA ALA A 44 5.51 14.57 36.86
C ALA A 44 7.01 14.87 36.58
N MET A 45 7.72 15.46 37.54
CA MET A 45 9.15 15.71 37.44
C MET A 45 9.97 14.41 37.35
N ALA A 46 9.65 13.42 38.18
CA ALA A 46 10.30 12.11 38.12
C ALA A 46 10.06 11.39 36.77
N ALA A 47 8.85 11.48 36.24
CA ALA A 47 8.52 10.94 34.93
C ALA A 47 9.30 11.66 33.81
N ALA A 48 9.38 12.98 33.83
CA ALA A 48 10.13 13.77 32.85
C ALA A 48 11.64 13.44 32.88
N ALA A 49 12.24 13.31 34.07
CA ALA A 49 13.62 12.89 34.20
C ALA A 49 13.87 11.52 33.59
N LYS A 50 12.96 10.55 33.82
CA LYS A 50 13.07 9.21 33.27
C LYS A 50 12.87 9.16 31.75
N VAL A 51 12.05 10.04 31.20
CA VAL A 51 11.93 10.24 29.74
C VAL A 51 13.27 10.70 29.16
N GLY A 52 13.90 11.73 29.74
CA GLY A 52 15.20 12.23 29.30
C GLY A 52 16.27 11.13 29.29
N GLU A 53 16.37 10.37 30.38
CA GLU A 53 17.32 9.26 30.48
C GLU A 53 17.08 8.19 29.38
N LEU A 54 15.83 7.81 29.13
CA LEU A 54 15.53 6.81 28.10
C LEU A 54 15.81 7.34 26.69
N LEU A 55 15.51 8.59 26.40
CA LEU A 55 15.83 9.22 25.10
C LEU A 55 17.35 9.22 24.85
N GLU A 56 18.14 9.56 25.86
CA GLU A 56 19.59 9.59 25.75
C GLU A 56 20.19 8.17 25.58
N VAL A 57 19.78 7.22 26.41
CA VAL A 57 20.27 5.82 26.36
C VAL A 57 19.98 5.16 24.99
N TYR A 58 18.83 5.45 24.39
CA TYR A 58 18.43 4.85 23.11
C TYR A 58 18.68 5.74 21.90
N GLY A 59 19.25 6.94 22.08
CA GLY A 59 19.53 7.89 21.01
C GLY A 59 18.27 8.34 20.26
N LEU A 60 17.15 8.48 20.96
CA LEU A 60 15.85 8.85 20.38
C LEU A 60 15.53 10.33 20.62
N SER A 61 14.82 10.94 19.68
CA SER A 61 14.16 12.24 19.90
C SER A 61 12.68 12.06 20.32
N MET A 62 12.09 13.07 20.97
CA MET A 62 10.65 13.03 21.30
C MET A 62 9.78 12.87 20.04
N SER A 63 10.14 13.51 18.93
CA SER A 63 9.43 13.35 17.65
C SER A 63 9.43 11.92 17.15
N GLU A 64 10.54 11.18 17.29
CA GLU A 64 10.61 9.76 16.93
C GLU A 64 9.79 8.86 17.86
N VAL A 65 9.59 9.28 19.12
CA VAL A 65 8.76 8.58 20.09
C VAL A 65 7.27 8.88 19.86
N GLU A 66 6.95 10.10 19.44
CA GLU A 66 5.58 10.55 19.16
C GLU A 66 5.06 10.01 17.81
N LEU A 67 5.95 9.71 16.85
CA LEU A 67 5.58 8.98 15.65
C LEU A 67 4.84 7.70 16.09
N ARG A 68 3.54 7.67 15.83
CA ARG A 68 2.75 6.44 16.00
C ARG A 68 3.40 5.37 15.14
N GLU A 69 3.72 4.25 15.75
CA GLU A 69 3.94 3.02 14.99
C GLU A 69 2.57 2.64 14.40
N GLU A 70 2.26 3.21 13.25
CA GLU A 70 1.13 2.73 12.47
C GLU A 70 1.44 1.29 12.11
N ALA A 71 0.59 0.39 12.58
CA ALA A 71 0.80 -1.03 12.37
C ALA A 71 0.75 -1.32 10.87
N CYS A 72 1.83 -1.88 10.33
CA CYS A 72 1.80 -2.43 8.99
C CYS A 72 0.92 -3.68 9.00
N ILE A 73 0.02 -3.77 8.06
CA ILE A 73 -0.87 -4.91 7.87
C ILE A 73 -0.63 -5.56 6.52
N GLN A 74 -1.05 -6.80 6.41
CA GLN A 74 -1.07 -7.55 5.16
C GLN A 74 -2.51 -7.87 4.78
N ARG A 75 -2.85 -7.72 3.51
CA ARG A 75 -4.13 -8.09 2.95
C ARG A 75 -3.94 -8.94 1.71
N VAL A 76 -4.79 -9.96 1.54
CA VAL A 76 -4.80 -10.81 0.34
C VAL A 76 -6.09 -10.55 -0.41
N ILE A 77 -5.98 -10.21 -1.69
CA ILE A 77 -7.12 -9.97 -2.58
C ILE A 77 -7.09 -11.00 -3.69
N VAL A 78 -8.21 -11.67 -3.89
CA VAL A 78 -8.37 -12.75 -4.89
C VAL A 78 -9.37 -12.32 -5.96
N PHE A 79 -9.00 -12.52 -7.22
CA PHE A 79 -9.89 -12.35 -8.37
C PHE A 79 -9.99 -13.65 -9.16
N ASP A 80 -11.17 -14.25 -9.21
CA ASP A 80 -11.40 -15.59 -9.74
C ASP A 80 -11.66 -15.68 -11.25
N ASP A 81 -11.46 -14.61 -12.00
CA ASP A 81 -11.89 -14.58 -13.39
C ASP A 81 -10.87 -13.98 -14.38
N PRO A 82 -11.23 -13.89 -15.67
CA PRO A 82 -10.37 -13.29 -16.69
C PRO A 82 -9.94 -11.84 -16.41
N ARG A 83 -10.62 -11.10 -15.50
CA ARG A 83 -10.27 -9.72 -15.07
C ARG A 83 -8.97 -9.69 -14.30
N ARG A 84 -8.64 -10.79 -13.63
CA ARG A 84 -7.39 -10.96 -12.90
C ARG A 84 -6.16 -10.54 -13.69
N GLN A 85 -6.07 -10.90 -14.97
CA GLN A 85 -4.93 -10.52 -15.78
C GLN A 85 -4.82 -9.00 -15.91
N ALA A 86 -5.96 -8.31 -16.08
CA ALA A 86 -6.00 -6.84 -16.11
C ALA A 86 -5.60 -6.23 -14.76
N MET A 87 -6.07 -6.81 -13.65
CA MET A 87 -5.65 -6.38 -12.30
C MET A 87 -4.13 -6.52 -12.12
N GLY A 88 -3.51 -7.57 -12.67
CA GLY A 88 -2.05 -7.74 -12.64
C GLY A 88 -1.27 -6.63 -13.36
N TRP A 89 -1.80 -6.09 -14.46
CA TRP A 89 -1.21 -4.94 -15.14
C TRP A 89 -1.34 -3.64 -14.33
N LEU A 90 -2.45 -3.46 -13.63
CA LEU A 90 -2.70 -2.31 -12.78
C LEU A 90 -1.88 -2.34 -11.48
N PHE A 91 -1.63 -3.51 -10.92
CA PHE A 91 -1.14 -3.72 -9.57
C PHE A 91 0.14 -2.92 -9.23
N PRO A 92 1.18 -2.88 -10.07
CA PRO A 92 2.38 -2.09 -9.76
C PRO A 92 2.12 -0.58 -9.65
N ALA A 93 1.26 -0.03 -10.50
CA ALA A 93 0.92 1.39 -10.47
C ALA A 93 0.09 1.74 -9.22
N LEU A 94 -0.83 0.86 -8.86
CA LEU A 94 -1.64 0.98 -7.64
C LEU A 94 -0.77 0.96 -6.38
N LEU A 95 0.16 0.02 -6.27
CA LEU A 95 1.08 -0.04 -5.14
C LEU A 95 1.91 1.24 -4.99
N ARG A 96 2.41 1.79 -6.10
CA ARG A 96 3.14 3.08 -6.08
C ARG A 96 2.25 4.24 -5.67
N PHE A 97 1.00 4.25 -6.11
CA PHE A 97 0.03 5.30 -5.77
C PHE A 97 -0.34 5.29 -4.29
N THR A 98 -0.51 4.11 -3.69
CA THR A 98 -0.89 3.93 -2.28
C THR A 98 0.29 3.73 -1.34
N GLU A 99 1.53 3.85 -1.83
CA GLU A 99 2.77 3.68 -1.06
C GLU A 99 2.91 2.30 -0.41
N CYS A 100 2.18 1.32 -0.89
CA CYS A 100 2.21 -0.04 -0.44
C CYS A 100 3.32 -0.86 -1.12
N ARG A 101 3.67 -1.99 -0.50
CA ARG A 101 4.41 -3.09 -1.12
C ARG A 101 3.45 -4.21 -1.46
N GLY A 102 3.81 -5.04 -2.45
CA GLY A 102 2.96 -6.17 -2.77
C GLY A 102 3.62 -7.14 -3.74
N TRP A 103 3.05 -8.33 -3.77
CA TRP A 103 3.48 -9.42 -4.64
C TRP A 103 2.30 -10.31 -5.01
N THR A 104 2.49 -11.21 -5.92
CA THR A 104 1.48 -12.20 -6.28
C THR A 104 1.88 -13.58 -5.76
N VAL A 105 0.91 -14.32 -5.23
CA VAL A 105 1.07 -15.71 -4.80
C VAL A 105 0.25 -16.60 -5.71
N GLY A 106 0.87 -17.65 -6.24
CA GLY A 106 0.20 -18.53 -7.17
C GLY A 106 -0.30 -17.82 -8.43
N ARG A 107 -1.53 -18.10 -8.80
CA ARG A 107 -2.15 -17.54 -10.02
C ARG A 107 -3.18 -16.46 -9.77
N ALA A 108 -3.65 -16.26 -8.54
CA ALA A 108 -4.84 -15.46 -8.27
C ALA A 108 -4.70 -14.45 -7.14
N ASP A 109 -3.74 -14.60 -6.27
CA ASP A 109 -3.68 -13.86 -5.02
C ASP A 109 -2.75 -12.66 -5.15
N TYR A 110 -3.29 -11.47 -4.89
CA TYR A 110 -2.55 -10.22 -4.76
C TYR A 110 -2.35 -9.94 -3.28
N VAL A 111 -1.12 -9.94 -2.83
CA VAL A 111 -0.78 -9.62 -1.45
C VAL A 111 -0.33 -8.17 -1.39
N ILE A 112 -0.96 -7.38 -0.52
CA ILE A 112 -0.64 -5.98 -0.27
C ILE A 112 -0.15 -5.85 1.18
N PHE A 113 0.93 -5.13 1.38
CA PHE A 113 1.55 -4.87 2.67
C PHE A 113 1.90 -3.38 2.78
N GLY A 114 1.58 -2.76 3.89
CA GLY A 114 1.85 -1.35 4.17
C GLY A 114 1.17 -0.87 5.44
N LEU A 115 1.11 0.44 5.62
CA LEU A 115 0.33 1.06 6.69
C LEU A 115 -1.15 0.75 6.49
N GLU A 116 -1.87 0.58 7.58
CA GLU A 116 -3.28 0.16 7.52
C GLU A 116 -4.16 1.05 6.63
N PRO A 117 -4.10 2.40 6.69
CA PRO A 117 -4.88 3.27 5.81
C PRO A 117 -4.54 3.08 4.33
N ASP A 118 -3.25 2.89 4.01
CA ASP A 118 -2.78 2.72 2.63
C ASP A 118 -3.23 1.40 2.05
N VAL A 119 -3.15 0.32 2.85
CA VAL A 119 -3.63 -1.01 2.46
C VAL A 119 -5.14 -1.02 2.25
N GLN A 120 -5.92 -0.35 3.11
CA GLN A 120 -7.37 -0.20 2.94
C GLN A 120 -7.70 0.59 1.65
N MET A 121 -6.97 1.66 1.37
CA MET A 121 -7.11 2.42 0.13
C MET A 121 -6.78 1.57 -1.10
N ALA A 122 -5.70 0.78 -1.05
CA ALA A 122 -5.29 -0.09 -2.14
C ALA A 122 -6.35 -1.18 -2.41
N GLU A 123 -6.87 -1.82 -1.38
CA GLU A 123 -7.95 -2.81 -1.46
C GLU A 123 -9.21 -2.20 -2.08
N TYR A 124 -9.63 -1.03 -1.58
CA TYR A 124 -10.78 -0.31 -2.11
C TYR A 124 -10.64 0.01 -3.60
N LEU A 125 -9.50 0.59 -4.00
CA LEU A 125 -9.24 0.93 -5.41
C LEU A 125 -9.22 -0.30 -6.31
N MET A 126 -8.66 -1.43 -5.87
CA MET A 126 -8.71 -2.67 -6.65
C MET A 126 -10.13 -3.13 -6.90
N HIS A 127 -11.00 -3.08 -5.91
CA HIS A 127 -12.41 -3.46 -6.07
C HIS A 127 -13.19 -2.49 -6.95
N VAL A 128 -12.97 -1.19 -6.79
CA VAL A 128 -13.60 -0.16 -7.63
C VAL A 128 -13.21 -0.35 -9.11
N VAL A 129 -11.93 -0.54 -9.39
CA VAL A 129 -11.45 -0.72 -10.77
C VAL A 129 -11.95 -2.04 -11.37
N ALA A 130 -11.98 -3.12 -10.58
CA ALA A 130 -12.53 -4.40 -11.03
C ALA A 130 -14.04 -4.30 -11.38
N THR A 131 -14.80 -3.54 -10.59
CA THR A 131 -16.22 -3.28 -10.84
C THR A 131 -16.41 -2.43 -12.09
N ALA A 132 -15.64 -1.35 -12.23
CA ALA A 132 -15.67 -0.50 -13.41
C ALA A 132 -15.31 -1.28 -14.69
N LEU A 133 -14.27 -2.12 -14.63
CA LEU A 133 -13.88 -2.99 -15.74
C LEU A 133 -15.02 -3.93 -16.16
N ALA A 134 -15.74 -4.52 -15.20
CA ALA A 134 -16.86 -5.41 -15.49
C ALA A 134 -18.00 -4.68 -16.22
N TRP A 135 -18.30 -3.47 -15.78
CA TRP A 135 -19.31 -2.64 -16.41
C TRP A 135 -18.89 -2.20 -17.82
N GLU A 136 -17.69 -1.69 -17.98
CA GLU A 136 -17.12 -1.25 -19.25
C GLU A 136 -16.98 -2.41 -20.26
N GLU A 137 -16.62 -3.61 -19.80
CA GLU A 137 -16.61 -4.79 -20.65
C GLU A 137 -18.00 -5.12 -21.20
N THR A 138 -19.04 -4.93 -20.38
CA THR A 138 -20.43 -5.15 -20.83
C THR A 138 -20.81 -4.14 -21.93
N GLN A 139 -20.45 -2.87 -21.77
CA GLN A 139 -20.67 -1.84 -22.79
C GLN A 139 -19.87 -2.13 -24.07
N TYR A 140 -18.61 -2.53 -23.92
CA TYR A 140 -17.77 -2.91 -25.05
C TYR A 140 -18.37 -4.07 -25.85
N ARG A 141 -18.88 -5.10 -25.18
CA ARG A 141 -19.55 -6.25 -25.83
C ARG A 141 -20.78 -5.85 -26.65
N ALA A 142 -21.47 -4.78 -26.26
CA ALA A 142 -22.61 -4.23 -27.00
C ALA A 142 -22.21 -3.27 -28.13
N SER A 143 -20.93 -2.93 -28.27
CA SER A 143 -20.45 -1.94 -29.22
C SER A 143 -20.28 -2.49 -30.65
N ALA A 144 -20.38 -1.60 -31.62
CA ALA A 144 -20.10 -1.90 -33.03
C ALA A 144 -18.64 -2.33 -33.26
N ASP A 145 -17.69 -1.79 -32.48
CA ASP A 145 -16.28 -2.16 -32.57
C ASP A 145 -16.06 -3.61 -32.17
N TYR A 146 -16.69 -4.08 -31.09
CA TYR A 146 -16.63 -5.48 -30.71
C TYR A 146 -17.27 -6.39 -31.77
N ALA A 147 -18.45 -6.02 -32.28
CA ALA A 147 -19.14 -6.76 -33.32
C ALA A 147 -18.26 -6.91 -34.59
N ALA A 148 -17.61 -5.84 -35.02
CA ALA A 148 -16.69 -5.88 -36.15
C ALA A 148 -15.48 -6.80 -35.92
N ARG A 149 -14.91 -6.80 -34.71
CA ARG A 149 -13.76 -7.63 -34.35
C ARG A 149 -14.07 -9.13 -34.30
N VAL A 150 -15.30 -9.50 -33.95
CA VAL A 150 -15.72 -10.90 -33.81
C VAL A 150 -16.46 -11.41 -35.04
N ALA A 151 -16.69 -10.57 -36.06
CA ALA A 151 -17.41 -10.90 -37.28
C ALA A 151 -16.91 -12.20 -37.92
N PRO A 152 -17.81 -13.02 -38.50
CA PRO A 152 -17.46 -14.21 -39.22
C PRO A 152 -16.47 -13.92 -40.37
N GLY A 153 -15.57 -14.85 -40.63
CA GLY A 153 -14.58 -14.73 -41.70
C GLY A 153 -13.15 -14.79 -41.23
N GLY A 154 -12.24 -15.20 -42.11
CA GLY A 154 -10.83 -15.42 -41.84
C GLY A 154 -10.55 -16.75 -41.15
N ARG A 155 -9.25 -16.94 -40.80
CA ARG A 155 -8.68 -18.22 -40.38
C ARG A 155 -9.00 -18.62 -38.92
N LYS A 156 -9.42 -17.66 -38.07
CA LYS A 156 -9.69 -17.90 -36.65
C LYS A 156 -11.19 -18.05 -36.38
N PRO A 157 -11.59 -18.99 -35.49
CA PRO A 157 -12.98 -19.15 -35.08
C PRO A 157 -13.47 -17.89 -34.32
N ALA A 158 -14.76 -17.61 -34.36
CA ALA A 158 -15.37 -16.44 -33.70
C ALA A 158 -15.09 -16.41 -32.18
N SER A 159 -15.05 -17.55 -31.52
CA SER A 159 -14.74 -17.67 -30.08
C SER A 159 -13.29 -17.19 -29.76
N ALA A 160 -12.32 -17.54 -30.59
CA ALA A 160 -10.95 -17.11 -30.40
C ALA A 160 -10.78 -15.60 -30.67
N LYS A 161 -11.53 -15.04 -31.65
CA LYS A 161 -11.57 -13.59 -31.91
C LYS A 161 -12.18 -12.85 -30.71
N ALA A 162 -13.29 -13.36 -30.17
CA ALA A 162 -13.95 -12.78 -29.00
C ALA A 162 -13.03 -12.76 -27.77
N GLN A 163 -12.33 -13.86 -27.48
CA GLN A 163 -11.37 -13.91 -26.37
C GLN A 163 -10.23 -12.92 -26.57
N ALA A 164 -9.69 -12.81 -27.79
CA ALA A 164 -8.60 -11.85 -28.09
C ALA A 164 -9.07 -10.41 -27.94
N ALA A 165 -10.26 -10.08 -28.46
CA ALA A 165 -10.85 -8.74 -28.35
C ALA A 165 -11.06 -8.33 -26.88
N LEU A 166 -11.64 -9.21 -26.07
CA LEU A 166 -11.86 -8.95 -24.65
C LEU A 166 -10.57 -8.85 -23.86
N ARG A 167 -9.60 -9.70 -24.15
CA ARG A 167 -8.27 -9.61 -23.51
C ARG A 167 -7.60 -8.26 -23.81
N SER A 168 -7.60 -7.84 -25.08
CA SER A 168 -7.02 -6.55 -25.48
C SER A 168 -7.74 -5.38 -24.83
N PHE A 169 -9.07 -5.44 -24.76
CA PHE A 169 -9.88 -4.42 -24.08
C PHE A 169 -9.52 -4.29 -22.61
N ARG A 170 -9.47 -5.42 -21.87
CA ARG A 170 -9.14 -5.45 -20.44
C ARG A 170 -7.76 -4.90 -20.15
N ILE A 171 -6.76 -5.30 -20.95
CA ILE A 171 -5.39 -4.80 -20.79
C ILE A 171 -5.34 -3.30 -21.09
N GLY A 172 -5.95 -2.82 -22.18
CA GLY A 172 -5.97 -1.41 -22.51
C GLY A 172 -6.75 -0.55 -21.49
N PHE A 173 -7.78 -1.10 -20.85
CA PHE A 173 -8.46 -0.44 -19.73
C PHE A 173 -7.52 -0.31 -18.53
N ALA A 174 -6.89 -1.40 -18.11
CA ALA A 174 -5.98 -1.42 -16.98
C ALA A 174 -4.77 -0.49 -17.18
N ASP A 175 -4.24 -0.45 -18.40
CA ASP A 175 -3.12 0.42 -18.77
C ASP A 175 -3.48 1.91 -18.65
N ARG A 176 -4.66 2.30 -19.13
CA ARG A 176 -5.15 3.69 -18.97
C ARG A 176 -5.36 4.07 -17.50
N VAL A 177 -5.91 3.17 -16.70
CA VAL A 177 -6.08 3.41 -15.25
C VAL A 177 -4.72 3.51 -14.57
N ALA A 178 -3.78 2.63 -14.91
CA ALA A 178 -2.41 2.65 -14.38
C ALA A 178 -1.71 3.98 -14.69
N ALA A 179 -1.75 4.43 -15.95
CA ALA A 179 -1.18 5.71 -16.36
C ALA A 179 -1.79 6.88 -15.58
N ARG A 180 -3.11 6.87 -15.36
CA ARG A 180 -3.78 7.92 -14.58
C ARG A 180 -3.38 7.92 -13.10
N LEU A 181 -3.21 6.74 -12.50
CA LEU A 181 -2.70 6.65 -11.12
C LEU A 181 -1.26 7.15 -11.01
N GLU A 182 -0.41 6.87 -11.99
CA GLU A 182 0.97 7.36 -12.03
C GLU A 182 1.03 8.89 -12.16
N GLU A 183 0.19 9.47 -13.02
CA GLU A 183 0.06 10.92 -13.18
C GLU A 183 -0.37 11.58 -11.85
N LEU A 184 -1.45 11.08 -11.24
CA LEU A 184 -1.96 11.59 -9.97
C LEU A 184 -0.94 11.45 -8.83
N GLY A 185 -0.26 10.31 -8.74
CA GLY A 185 0.80 10.08 -7.75
C GLY A 185 2.01 11.00 -7.96
N SER A 186 2.38 11.28 -9.19
CA SER A 186 3.47 12.21 -9.51
C SER A 186 3.12 13.64 -9.12
N HIS A 187 1.90 14.07 -9.39
CA HIS A 187 1.41 15.39 -9.01
C HIS A 187 1.39 15.55 -7.48
N ARG A 188 0.88 14.55 -6.74
CA ARG A 188 0.86 14.56 -5.26
C ARG A 188 2.28 14.73 -4.69
N ARG A 189 3.23 13.89 -5.13
CA ARG A 189 4.64 13.98 -4.67
C ARG A 189 5.29 15.34 -4.97
N ALA A 190 5.03 15.91 -6.14
CA ALA A 190 5.55 17.22 -6.49
C ALA A 190 5.00 18.33 -5.56
N THR A 191 3.70 18.26 -5.22
CA THR A 191 3.06 19.21 -4.29
C THR A 191 3.62 19.07 -2.87
N GLU A 192 3.79 17.83 -2.38
CA GLU A 192 4.36 17.56 -1.06
C GLU A 192 5.81 18.04 -0.95
N GLN A 193 6.63 17.80 -1.99
CA GLN A 193 8.02 18.30 -2.04
C GLN A 193 8.09 19.82 -2.04
N ALA A 194 7.19 20.49 -2.78
CA ALA A 194 7.12 21.96 -2.77
C ALA A 194 6.76 22.51 -1.40
N ALA A 195 5.77 21.91 -0.72
CA ALA A 195 5.37 22.31 0.64
C ALA A 195 6.49 22.09 1.67
N GLN A 196 7.22 20.97 1.59
CA GLN A 196 8.36 20.67 2.46
C GLN A 196 9.51 21.66 2.23
N ALA A 197 9.80 22.01 0.96
CA ALA A 197 10.84 22.98 0.63
C ALA A 197 10.49 24.40 1.13
N GLU A 198 9.22 24.77 1.16
CA GLU A 198 8.76 26.04 1.70
C GLU A 198 8.86 26.08 3.23
N ALA A 199 8.42 25.00 3.90
CA ALA A 199 8.55 24.87 5.36
C ALA A 199 10.01 24.90 5.84
N ALA A 200 10.95 24.36 5.06
CA ALA A 200 12.38 24.38 5.39
C ALA A 200 13.07 25.76 5.21
N ARG A 201 12.37 26.73 4.59
CA ARG A 201 12.89 28.12 4.39
C ARG A 201 12.43 29.09 5.46
N GLN A 202 11.47 28.68 6.29
CA GLN A 202 10.95 29.47 7.44
C GLN A 202 11.73 29.18 8.71
#